data_f91606a844123e5193cad88651a1fb55
#
_entry.id   f91606a844123e5193cad88651a1fb55
#
_cell.length_a   1.000
_cell.length_b   1.000
_cell.length_c   1.000
_cell.angle_alpha   90.00
_cell.angle_beta   90.00
_cell.angle_gamma   90.00
#
_symmetry.space_group_name_H-M   'P 1'
#
loop_
_entity.id
_entity.type
_entity.pdbx_description
1 polymer ?
#
loop_
_entity_poly.entity_id
_entity_poly.type
_entity_poly.pdbx_seq_one_letter_code
_entity_poly.pdbx_strand_id
1 'polypeptide(L)'
;MTTRRILGTVCASALLLLTSACDGNEEEPTKCGEPLYGGSATDEAWMTMVDAQKKPMDASRAVTLMTPSEGETLTANAAPPLISWTSPLRASLERHQPGRLARAFPRRSPGPLAWLGELLVPTAEAHLPPYTGDIYLVQVTVPGRECPLEVLTSELSWQMDAASWSTIAGANGQELSIQVTSAYLQENRLKEGPFRMATPRTFRRAATP
;
A
#
# COMPACT_ATOMS: atom_id res chain seq x y z
N MET A 1 -59.81 60.68 6.82
CA MET A 1 -58.60 61.49 6.87
C MET A 1 -57.46 60.52 6.64
N THR A 2 -56.99 60.41 5.40
CA THR A 2 -55.80 60.98 4.85
C THR A 2 -54.56 60.49 5.66
N THR A 3 -53.65 59.68 5.13
CA THR A 3 -52.58 60.07 4.24
C THR A 3 -51.76 58.90 3.74
N ARG A 4 -51.47 58.84 2.44
CA ARG A 4 -50.49 58.09 1.67
C ARG A 4 -49.05 58.27 2.14
N ARG A 5 -48.18 57.28 1.87
CA ARG A 5 -46.83 57.38 1.25
C ARG A 5 -46.31 55.96 1.10
N ILE A 6 -46.18 55.41 0.01
CA ILE A 6 -45.31 55.26 -1.19
C ILE A 6 -43.80 55.32 -0.88
N LEU A 7 -43.10 54.40 -1.51
CA LEU A 7 -41.68 54.18 -1.77
C LEU A 7 -40.97 53.29 -0.74
N GLY A 8 -40.22 52.32 -1.16
CA GLY A 8 -39.41 52.16 -2.35
C GLY A 8 -38.90 50.73 -2.47
N THR A 9 -38.92 50.35 -3.70
CA THR A 9 -38.39 49.07 -4.24
C THR A 9 -36.87 49.14 -4.19
N VAL A 10 -36.21 48.21 -3.51
CA VAL A 10 -34.80 47.91 -3.68
C VAL A 10 -34.66 46.50 -4.13
N CYS A 11 -34.44 46.32 -5.42
CA CYS A 11 -33.97 45.09 -6.03
C CYS A 11 -32.52 44.86 -5.58
N ALA A 12 -32.33 43.97 -4.62
CA ALA A 12 -31.03 43.40 -4.34
C ALA A 12 -30.85 42.17 -5.20
N SER A 13 -30.18 42.32 -6.34
CA SER A 13 -29.75 41.20 -7.18
C SER A 13 -28.72 40.39 -6.41
N ALA A 14 -29.13 39.28 -5.81
CA ALA A 14 -28.26 38.29 -5.24
C ALA A 14 -27.60 37.54 -6.39
N LEU A 15 -26.33 37.87 -6.65
CA LEU A 15 -25.44 37.12 -7.54
C LEU A 15 -25.13 35.78 -6.84
N LEU A 16 -25.86 34.76 -7.20
CA LEU A 16 -25.55 33.37 -6.81
C LEU A 16 -24.28 32.96 -7.55
N LEU A 17 -23.14 33.10 -6.88
CA LEU A 17 -21.89 32.42 -7.24
C LEU A 17 -22.12 30.92 -7.02
N LEU A 18 -22.41 30.21 -8.09
CA LEU A 18 -22.31 28.76 -8.16
C LEU A 18 -20.84 28.40 -8.03
N THR A 19 -20.37 28.24 -6.80
CA THR A 19 -19.16 27.50 -6.54
C THR A 19 -19.48 26.04 -6.85
N SER A 20 -19.11 25.59 -8.06
CA SER A 20 -18.95 24.17 -8.33
C SER A 20 -17.90 23.65 -7.37
N ALA A 21 -18.33 23.15 -6.23
CA ALA A 21 -17.50 22.28 -5.44
C ALA A 21 -17.19 21.09 -6.37
N CYS A 22 -15.94 20.96 -6.78
CA CYS A 22 -15.42 19.66 -7.21
C CYS A 22 -15.63 18.75 -6.02
N ASP A 23 -16.65 17.90 -6.07
CA ASP A 23 -16.70 16.69 -5.29
C ASP A 23 -15.51 15.84 -5.77
N GLY A 24 -14.32 16.14 -5.24
CA GLY A 24 -13.27 15.18 -5.18
C GLY A 24 -13.85 14.04 -4.34
N ASN A 25 -14.03 12.88 -4.95
CA ASN A 25 -14.14 11.65 -4.21
C ASN A 25 -12.87 11.58 -3.35
N GLU A 26 -12.91 12.12 -2.15
CA GLU A 26 -11.99 11.75 -1.10
C GLU A 26 -12.30 10.27 -0.85
N GLU A 27 -11.50 9.39 -1.47
CA GLU A 27 -11.47 7.98 -1.12
C GLU A 27 -11.29 7.95 0.40
N GLU A 28 -12.31 7.42 1.10
CA GLU A 28 -12.26 7.30 2.56
C GLU A 28 -10.93 6.63 2.92
N PRO A 29 -10.07 7.30 3.70
CA PRO A 29 -8.81 6.71 4.13
C PRO A 29 -9.15 5.37 4.78
N THR A 30 -8.43 4.32 4.41
CA THR A 30 -8.66 2.99 4.99
C THR A 30 -8.72 3.16 6.50
N LYS A 31 -9.75 2.64 7.14
CA LYS A 31 -10.02 2.77 8.58
C LYS A 31 -8.79 2.47 9.46
N CYS A 32 -7.87 1.68 8.92
CA CYS A 32 -6.65 1.22 9.59
C CYS A 32 -5.38 2.00 9.22
N GLY A 33 -5.49 3.04 8.39
CA GLY A 33 -4.34 3.83 7.93
C GLY A 33 -3.55 3.15 6.82
N GLU A 34 -2.36 3.67 6.59
CA GLU A 34 -1.44 3.16 5.57
C GLU A 34 -0.60 1.99 6.10
N PRO A 35 -0.21 1.03 5.23
CA PRO A 35 0.67 -0.06 5.61
C PRO A 35 2.11 0.41 5.77
N LEU A 36 2.94 -0.43 6.36
CA LEU A 36 4.39 -0.29 6.23
C LEU A 36 4.80 -0.66 4.80
N TYR A 37 5.79 0.04 4.25
CA TYR A 37 6.31 -0.21 2.91
C TYR A 37 7.65 -0.92 2.94
N GLY A 38 7.82 -1.92 2.07
CA GLY A 38 9.08 -2.65 1.90
C GLY A 38 9.45 -2.80 0.42
N GLY A 39 10.75 -2.90 0.16
CA GLY A 39 11.26 -3.03 -1.21
C GLY A 39 10.93 -1.82 -2.09
N SER A 40 10.30 -2.05 -3.23
CA SER A 40 9.90 -1.02 -4.21
C SER A 40 8.39 -0.74 -4.20
N ALA A 41 7.70 -1.08 -3.11
CA ALA A 41 6.27 -0.80 -2.98
C ALA A 41 6.01 0.72 -2.91
N THR A 42 4.91 1.17 -3.52
CA THR A 42 4.50 2.59 -3.59
C THR A 42 3.06 2.78 -3.13
N ASP A 43 2.69 4.02 -2.83
CA ASP A 43 1.32 4.37 -2.42
C ASP A 43 0.30 4.00 -3.49
N GLU A 44 0.62 4.20 -4.77
CA GLU A 44 -0.27 3.84 -5.88
C GLU A 44 -0.45 2.32 -5.99
N ALA A 45 0.62 1.56 -5.70
CA ALA A 45 0.52 0.10 -5.62
C ALA A 45 -0.37 -0.31 -4.45
N TRP A 46 -0.31 0.41 -3.32
CA TRP A 46 -1.19 0.21 -2.18
C TRP A 46 -2.65 0.42 -2.56
N MET A 47 -2.99 1.56 -3.17
CA MET A 47 -4.35 1.84 -3.62
C MET A 47 -4.88 0.74 -4.55
N THR A 48 -4.04 0.26 -5.47
CA THR A 48 -4.39 -0.85 -6.35
C THR A 48 -4.65 -2.14 -5.56
N MET A 49 -3.88 -2.42 -4.51
CA MET A 49 -4.08 -3.61 -3.66
C MET A 49 -5.33 -3.50 -2.80
N VAL A 50 -5.67 -2.31 -2.29
CA VAL A 50 -6.94 -2.05 -1.57
C VAL A 50 -8.13 -2.36 -2.47
N ASP A 51 -8.12 -1.87 -3.70
CA ASP A 51 -9.18 -2.16 -4.68
C ASP A 51 -9.22 -3.63 -5.08
N ALA A 52 -8.05 -4.27 -5.18
CA ALA A 52 -7.98 -5.68 -5.47
C ALA A 52 -8.63 -6.54 -4.37
N GLN A 53 -8.56 -6.14 -3.11
CA GLN A 53 -9.19 -6.88 -2.01
C GLN A 53 -10.73 -6.94 -2.11
N LYS A 54 -11.35 -6.02 -2.84
CA LYS A 54 -12.80 -6.02 -3.12
C LYS A 54 -13.20 -7.10 -4.13
N LYS A 55 -12.24 -7.71 -4.84
CA LYS A 55 -12.47 -8.76 -5.84
C LYS A 55 -12.57 -10.14 -5.20
N PRO A 56 -13.23 -11.11 -5.87
CA PRO A 56 -13.21 -12.49 -5.41
C PRO A 56 -11.76 -13.00 -5.24
N MET A 57 -11.52 -13.68 -4.15
CA MET A 57 -10.21 -14.20 -3.79
C MET A 57 -9.95 -15.51 -4.50
N ASP A 58 -8.77 -15.67 -5.08
CA ASP A 58 -8.30 -16.90 -5.70
C ASP A 58 -7.09 -17.44 -4.91
N ALA A 59 -7.16 -18.72 -4.53
CA ALA A 59 -6.08 -19.39 -3.82
C ALA A 59 -5.19 -20.23 -4.73
N SER A 60 -5.53 -20.39 -6.01
CA SER A 60 -4.85 -21.31 -6.93
C SER A 60 -3.36 -20.99 -7.14
N ARG A 61 -2.98 -19.72 -7.00
CA ARG A 61 -1.62 -19.23 -7.14
C ARG A 61 -1.20 -18.38 -5.93
N ALA A 62 -1.77 -18.69 -4.76
CA ALA A 62 -1.39 -18.05 -3.53
C ALA A 62 0.06 -18.39 -3.16
N VAL A 63 0.67 -17.52 -2.37
CA VAL A 63 2.00 -17.78 -1.82
C VAL A 63 1.97 -18.95 -0.84
N THR A 64 3.14 -19.59 -0.67
CA THR A 64 3.36 -20.57 0.40
C THR A 64 4.25 -19.94 1.44
N LEU A 65 3.72 -19.76 2.66
CA LEU A 65 4.47 -19.21 3.78
C LEU A 65 5.50 -20.24 4.27
N MET A 66 6.75 -19.79 4.41
CA MET A 66 7.88 -20.61 4.86
C MET A 66 8.13 -20.41 6.35
N THR A 67 8.12 -19.16 6.82
CA THR A 67 8.30 -18.78 8.22
C THR A 67 7.28 -17.72 8.62
N PRO A 68 6.71 -17.80 9.83
CA PRO A 68 6.81 -18.89 10.81
C PRO A 68 6.11 -20.17 10.34
N SER A 69 6.47 -21.30 10.98
CA SER A 69 5.76 -22.57 10.78
C SER A 69 4.35 -22.53 11.38
N GLU A 70 3.45 -23.43 10.93
CA GLU A 70 2.10 -23.49 11.49
C GLU A 70 2.13 -23.81 12.99
N GLY A 71 1.45 -22.97 13.80
CA GLY A 71 1.39 -23.16 15.24
C GLY A 71 2.69 -22.84 15.98
N GLU A 72 3.72 -22.33 15.33
CA GLU A 72 5.01 -22.02 15.94
C GLU A 72 4.87 -21.06 17.11
N THR A 73 5.59 -21.34 18.20
CA THR A 73 5.66 -20.45 19.35
C THR A 73 7.01 -19.76 19.40
N LEU A 74 7.00 -18.48 19.12
CA LEU A 74 8.17 -17.62 19.20
C LEU A 74 8.40 -17.16 20.64
N THR A 75 9.66 -17.16 21.10
CA THR A 75 9.97 -16.74 22.48
C THR A 75 9.73 -15.23 22.67
N ALA A 76 9.27 -14.82 23.84
CA ALA A 76 8.95 -13.42 24.14
C ALA A 76 10.14 -12.47 23.94
N ASN A 77 11.35 -12.94 24.29
CA ASN A 77 12.59 -12.17 24.21
C ASN A 77 13.37 -12.41 22.90
N ALA A 78 12.79 -13.16 21.94
CA ALA A 78 13.45 -13.33 20.64
C ALA A 78 13.53 -12.00 19.88
N ALA A 79 14.50 -11.91 19.01
CA ALA A 79 14.52 -10.84 18.00
C ALA A 79 13.23 -10.92 17.16
N PRO A 80 12.76 -9.78 16.61
CA PRO A 80 11.63 -9.80 15.70
C PRO A 80 11.81 -10.85 14.59
N PRO A 81 10.77 -11.65 14.28
CA PRO A 81 10.90 -12.74 13.33
C PRO A 81 11.03 -12.26 11.89
N LEU A 82 11.73 -13.04 11.07
CA LEU A 82 11.66 -12.94 9.62
C LEU A 82 10.43 -13.73 9.16
N ILE A 83 9.50 -13.06 8.51
CA ILE A 83 8.37 -13.68 7.80
C ILE A 83 8.79 -13.86 6.36
N SER A 84 8.70 -15.08 5.82
CA SER A 84 9.14 -15.37 4.45
C SER A 84 8.19 -16.32 3.74
N TRP A 85 8.13 -16.21 2.42
CA TRP A 85 7.27 -17.01 1.57
C TRP A 85 7.89 -17.28 0.20
N THR A 86 7.32 -18.25 -0.50
CA THR A 86 7.56 -18.47 -1.92
C THR A 86 6.34 -18.04 -2.73
N SER A 87 6.55 -17.54 -3.92
CA SER A 87 5.48 -17.07 -4.79
C SER A 87 5.55 -17.72 -6.17
N PRO A 88 4.43 -18.22 -6.69
CA PRO A 88 4.33 -18.76 -8.05
C PRO A 88 4.09 -17.69 -9.12
N LEU A 89 4.13 -16.40 -8.78
CA LEU A 89 3.89 -15.33 -9.72
C LEU A 89 5.00 -15.22 -10.78
N ARG A 90 4.62 -14.71 -11.94
CA ARG A 90 5.47 -14.69 -13.14
C ARG A 90 6.77 -13.91 -12.94
N ALA A 91 6.72 -12.76 -12.29
CA ALA A 91 7.91 -11.92 -12.08
C ALA A 91 8.94 -12.56 -11.15
N SER A 92 8.52 -13.45 -10.24
CA SER A 92 9.45 -14.26 -9.43
C SER A 92 10.28 -15.20 -10.29
N LEU A 93 9.72 -15.68 -11.40
CA LEU A 93 10.42 -16.53 -12.37
C LEU A 93 11.35 -15.72 -13.28
N GLU A 94 10.95 -14.51 -13.65
CA GLU A 94 11.72 -13.63 -14.54
C GLU A 94 12.94 -13.00 -13.86
N ARG A 95 12.91 -12.79 -12.54
CA ARG A 95 14.09 -12.30 -11.78
C ARG A 95 15.29 -13.24 -11.84
N HIS A 96 15.09 -14.51 -12.16
CA HIS A 96 16.17 -15.47 -12.35
C HIS A 96 16.76 -15.46 -13.77
N GLN A 97 16.27 -14.61 -14.68
CA GLN A 97 16.88 -14.41 -15.98
C GLN A 97 17.87 -13.22 -15.89
N PRO A 98 19.18 -13.46 -15.88
CA PRO A 98 20.15 -12.38 -15.88
C PRO A 98 20.10 -11.64 -17.21
N GLY A 99 19.70 -10.39 -17.18
CA GLY A 99 20.16 -9.43 -18.15
C GLY A 99 19.40 -9.28 -19.45
N ARG A 100 18.30 -8.55 -19.43
CA ARG A 100 18.16 -7.49 -20.44
C ARG A 100 18.65 -6.21 -19.82
N LEU A 101 19.92 -5.90 -20.06
CA LEU A 101 20.52 -4.60 -19.78
C LEU A 101 19.56 -3.52 -20.31
N ALA A 102 18.98 -2.74 -19.42
CA ALA A 102 18.31 -1.51 -19.79
C ALA A 102 19.28 -0.77 -20.71
N ARG A 103 18.89 -0.56 -21.96
CA ARG A 103 19.66 0.26 -22.90
C ARG A 103 19.78 1.62 -22.23
N ALA A 104 20.94 1.89 -21.66
CA ALA A 104 21.28 3.22 -21.19
C ALA A 104 21.17 4.13 -22.42
N PHE A 105 20.14 4.96 -22.43
CA PHE A 105 20.06 6.03 -23.41
C PHE A 105 21.33 6.87 -23.25
N PRO A 106 22.08 7.13 -24.34
CA PRO A 106 23.27 7.97 -24.24
C PRO A 106 22.84 9.32 -23.67
N ARG A 107 23.36 9.66 -22.48
CA ARG A 107 23.18 10.99 -21.92
C ARG A 107 23.72 11.98 -22.95
N ARG A 108 22.84 12.73 -23.59
CA ARG A 108 23.24 13.88 -24.37
C ARG A 108 23.98 14.85 -23.44
N SER A 109 25.20 15.19 -23.78
CA SER A 109 25.93 16.22 -23.04
C SER A 109 25.10 17.50 -23.03
N PRO A 110 24.87 18.12 -21.88
CA PRO A 110 24.09 19.35 -21.81
C PRO A 110 24.82 20.42 -22.65
N GLY A 111 24.12 21.02 -23.60
CA GLY A 111 24.64 22.14 -24.37
C GLY A 111 24.89 23.37 -23.45
N PRO A 112 25.69 24.35 -23.89
CA PRO A 112 26.11 25.49 -23.07
C PRO A 112 24.96 26.39 -22.55
N LEU A 113 23.73 26.20 -23.03
CA LEU A 113 22.54 26.93 -22.59
C LEU A 113 21.59 26.08 -21.74
N ALA A 114 21.95 24.83 -21.42
CA ALA A 114 21.08 23.93 -20.64
C ALA A 114 20.78 24.47 -19.23
N TRP A 115 21.69 25.27 -18.66
CA TRP A 115 21.49 25.89 -17.35
C TRP A 115 20.34 26.91 -17.31
N LEU A 116 20.00 27.54 -18.45
CA LEU A 116 18.85 28.44 -18.55
C LEU A 116 17.52 27.69 -18.50
N GLY A 117 17.49 26.45 -18.96
CA GLY A 117 16.31 25.59 -18.88
C GLY A 117 15.95 25.21 -17.44
N GLU A 118 16.95 24.99 -16.59
CA GLU A 118 16.72 24.65 -15.17
C GLU A 118 16.16 25.80 -14.33
N LEU A 119 16.34 27.06 -14.81
CA LEU A 119 15.83 28.25 -14.11
C LEU A 119 14.36 28.55 -14.42
N LEU A 120 13.81 28.00 -15.49
CA LEU A 120 12.46 28.31 -15.98
C LEU A 120 11.47 27.14 -15.86
N VAL A 121 11.96 25.94 -15.61
CA VAL A 121 11.11 24.77 -15.39
C VAL A 121 11.11 24.51 -13.89
N PRO A 122 9.98 24.72 -13.18
CA PRO A 122 9.87 24.24 -11.81
C PRO A 122 10.20 22.76 -11.85
N THR A 123 11.09 22.32 -10.95
CA THR A 123 11.41 20.91 -10.77
C THR A 123 10.09 20.16 -10.71
N ALA A 124 9.76 19.44 -11.78
CA ALA A 124 8.65 18.50 -11.74
C ALA A 124 8.96 17.57 -10.57
N GLU A 125 8.07 17.51 -9.58
CA GLU A 125 8.14 16.51 -8.54
C GLU A 125 8.31 15.18 -9.28
N ALA A 126 9.45 14.53 -9.05
CA ALA A 126 9.75 13.26 -9.67
C ALA A 126 8.81 12.23 -9.04
N HIS A 127 7.62 12.07 -9.61
CA HIS A 127 6.80 10.94 -9.27
C HIS A 127 7.63 9.68 -9.50
N LEU A 128 7.66 8.81 -8.49
CA LEU A 128 8.28 7.51 -8.65
C LEU A 128 7.69 6.84 -9.89
N PRO A 129 8.52 6.17 -10.71
CA PRO A 129 8.00 5.49 -11.88
C PRO A 129 6.93 4.49 -11.45
N PRO A 130 5.86 4.32 -12.24
CA PRO A 130 4.80 3.37 -11.92
C PRO A 130 5.37 1.98 -11.66
N TYR A 131 4.93 1.35 -10.57
CA TYR A 131 5.43 0.04 -10.15
C TYR A 131 5.02 -1.04 -11.14
N THR A 132 5.98 -1.89 -11.51
CA THR A 132 5.75 -3.11 -12.30
C THR A 132 6.49 -4.26 -11.65
N GLY A 133 5.75 -5.27 -11.21
CA GLY A 133 6.31 -6.45 -10.54
C GLY A 133 5.31 -7.15 -9.64
N ASP A 134 5.82 -8.16 -8.93
CA ASP A 134 5.06 -8.84 -7.89
C ASP A 134 4.97 -7.94 -6.65
N ILE A 135 3.79 -7.90 -6.06
CA ILE A 135 3.51 -7.16 -4.83
C ILE A 135 2.80 -8.07 -3.83
N TYR A 136 3.14 -7.92 -2.57
CA TYR A 136 2.63 -8.75 -1.48
C TYR A 136 2.11 -7.87 -0.37
N LEU A 137 0.84 -8.06 0.00
CA LEU A 137 0.25 -7.48 1.19
C LEU A 137 0.26 -8.54 2.29
N VAL A 138 1.06 -8.31 3.31
CA VAL A 138 1.16 -9.14 4.51
C VAL A 138 0.32 -8.51 5.59
N GLN A 139 -0.63 -9.26 6.13
CA GLN A 139 -1.51 -8.83 7.20
C GLN A 139 -1.32 -9.75 8.41
N VAL A 140 -0.95 -9.17 9.55
CA VAL A 140 -0.84 -9.90 10.81
C VAL A 140 -1.98 -9.47 11.73
N THR A 141 -2.93 -10.37 11.94
CA THR A 141 -4.05 -10.13 12.85
C THR A 141 -3.64 -10.43 14.28
N VAL A 142 -3.82 -9.44 15.15
CA VAL A 142 -3.51 -9.52 16.57
C VAL A 142 -4.83 -9.50 17.35
N PRO A 143 -5.11 -10.52 18.18
CA PRO A 143 -6.33 -10.53 18.99
C PRO A 143 -6.49 -9.26 19.83
N GLY A 144 -7.72 -8.75 19.89
CA GLY A 144 -8.05 -7.53 20.63
C GLY A 144 -7.69 -6.22 19.90
N ARG A 145 -7.12 -6.28 18.72
CA ARG A 145 -6.91 -5.10 17.86
C ARG A 145 -7.93 -5.07 16.73
N GLU A 146 -8.47 -3.90 16.48
CA GLU A 146 -9.40 -3.69 15.36
C GLU A 146 -8.69 -3.79 13.99
N CYS A 147 -7.46 -3.28 13.94
CA CYS A 147 -6.67 -3.24 12.70
C CYS A 147 -5.52 -4.23 12.74
N PRO A 148 -5.30 -5.00 11.65
CA PRO A 148 -4.11 -5.83 11.51
C PRO A 148 -2.86 -4.95 11.37
N LEU A 149 -1.70 -5.54 11.61
CA LEU A 149 -0.45 -4.96 11.13
C LEU A 149 -0.32 -5.27 9.65
N GLU A 150 -0.13 -4.25 8.83
CA GLU A 150 -0.08 -4.37 7.38
C GLU A 150 1.27 -3.94 6.83
N VAL A 151 1.80 -4.73 5.92
CA VAL A 151 3.02 -4.43 5.18
C VAL A 151 2.79 -4.70 3.71
N LEU A 152 3.04 -3.70 2.89
CA LEU A 152 3.10 -3.84 1.44
C LEU A 152 4.55 -3.96 0.99
N THR A 153 4.92 -5.03 0.31
CA THR A 153 6.31 -5.25 -0.10
C THR A 153 6.41 -5.93 -1.46
N SER A 154 7.49 -5.61 -2.17
CA SER A 154 7.90 -6.32 -3.39
C SER A 154 8.87 -7.47 -3.13
N GLU A 155 9.29 -7.66 -1.87
CA GLU A 155 10.23 -8.71 -1.46
C GLU A 155 9.48 -10.00 -1.11
N LEU A 156 10.19 -11.13 -1.10
CA LEU A 156 9.66 -12.44 -0.68
C LEU A 156 9.80 -12.69 0.82
N SER A 157 10.15 -11.66 1.55
CA SER A 157 10.26 -11.70 2.99
C SER A 157 10.05 -10.34 3.61
N TRP A 158 9.66 -10.34 4.87
CA TRP A 158 9.56 -9.16 5.69
C TRP A 158 10.24 -9.42 7.04
N GLN A 159 11.30 -8.67 7.32
CA GLN A 159 11.87 -8.61 8.66
C GLN A 159 10.98 -7.72 9.51
N MET A 160 10.24 -8.30 10.46
CA MET A 160 9.40 -7.51 11.34
C MET A 160 10.26 -6.48 12.10
N ASP A 161 9.80 -5.25 12.17
CA ASP A 161 10.48 -4.20 12.93
C ASP A 161 10.16 -4.30 14.43
N ALA A 162 10.97 -3.64 15.26
CA ALA A 162 10.84 -3.69 16.71
C ALA A 162 9.49 -3.10 17.21
N ALA A 163 8.93 -2.10 16.52
CA ALA A 163 7.67 -1.48 16.90
C ALA A 163 6.50 -2.43 16.64
N SER A 164 6.46 -3.06 15.45
CA SER A 164 5.50 -4.11 15.12
C SER A 164 5.60 -5.30 16.08
N TRP A 165 6.83 -5.73 16.41
CA TRP A 165 7.05 -6.82 17.36
C TRP A 165 6.59 -6.47 18.78
N SER A 166 6.79 -5.23 19.22
CA SER A 166 6.29 -4.75 20.52
C SER A 166 4.77 -4.67 20.55
N THR A 167 4.15 -4.31 19.44
CA THR A 167 2.69 -4.31 19.29
C THR A 167 2.09 -5.69 19.48
N ILE A 168 2.74 -6.73 18.95
CA ILE A 168 2.34 -8.13 19.14
C ILE A 168 2.54 -8.60 20.59
N ALA A 169 3.44 -7.99 21.34
CA ALA A 169 3.69 -8.35 22.73
C ALA A 169 2.42 -8.28 23.60
N GLY A 170 1.49 -7.38 23.27
CA GLY A 170 0.21 -7.27 23.99
C GLY A 170 -0.70 -8.49 23.84
N ALA A 171 -0.45 -9.37 22.88
CA ALA A 171 -1.25 -10.57 22.65
C ALA A 171 -1.04 -11.68 23.73
N ASN A 172 -0.03 -11.57 24.60
CA ASN A 172 0.18 -12.42 25.78
C ASN A 172 -0.02 -13.94 25.54
N GLY A 173 0.65 -14.52 24.57
CA GLY A 173 0.56 -15.94 24.24
C GLY A 173 -0.70 -16.34 23.43
N GLN A 174 -1.52 -15.38 23.05
CA GLN A 174 -2.67 -15.64 22.18
C GLN A 174 -2.21 -16.00 20.77
N GLU A 175 -3.10 -16.63 20.03
CA GLU A 175 -2.87 -17.02 18.66
C GLU A 175 -2.96 -15.80 17.73
N LEU A 176 -1.93 -15.61 16.94
CA LEU A 176 -1.81 -14.61 15.89
C LEU A 176 -2.04 -15.28 14.55
N SER A 177 -2.51 -14.57 13.56
CA SER A 177 -2.63 -15.11 12.21
C SER A 177 -1.96 -14.23 11.17
N ILE A 178 -1.30 -14.86 10.19
CA ILE A 178 -0.69 -14.20 9.04
C ILE A 178 -1.47 -14.56 7.79
N GLN A 179 -1.87 -13.56 7.05
CA GLN A 179 -2.47 -13.67 5.73
C GLN A 179 -1.60 -12.93 4.73
N VAL A 180 -1.28 -13.57 3.61
CA VAL A 180 -0.57 -12.92 2.52
C VAL A 180 -1.47 -12.91 1.29
N THR A 181 -1.64 -11.71 0.72
CA THR A 181 -2.29 -11.51 -0.57
C THR A 181 -1.24 -11.06 -1.56
N SER A 182 -1.15 -11.73 -2.70
CA SER A 182 -0.17 -11.43 -3.75
C SER A 182 -0.86 -11.02 -5.05
N ALA A 183 -0.20 -10.17 -5.81
CA ALA A 183 -0.64 -9.76 -7.13
C ALA A 183 0.57 -9.43 -8.01
N TYR A 184 0.36 -9.47 -9.33
CA TYR A 184 1.28 -8.89 -10.28
C TYR A 184 0.71 -7.58 -10.82
N LEU A 185 1.46 -6.50 -10.66
CA LEU A 185 1.11 -5.20 -11.18
C LEU A 185 1.95 -4.88 -12.42
N GLN A 186 1.37 -4.14 -13.34
CA GLN A 186 2.06 -3.51 -14.46
C GLN A 186 1.64 -2.06 -14.51
N GLU A 187 2.59 -1.14 -14.34
CA GLU A 187 2.32 0.30 -14.30
C GLU A 187 1.21 0.65 -13.30
N ASN A 188 1.35 0.16 -12.07
CA ASN A 188 0.38 0.28 -10.97
C ASN A 188 -1.02 -0.33 -11.26
N ARG A 189 -1.18 -1.13 -12.30
CA ARG A 189 -2.45 -1.77 -12.65
C ARG A 189 -2.41 -3.26 -12.38
N LEU A 190 -3.45 -3.78 -11.75
CA LEU A 190 -3.60 -5.20 -11.49
C LEU A 190 -3.67 -6.00 -12.81
N LYS A 191 -2.73 -6.91 -13.03
CA LYS A 191 -2.68 -7.82 -14.18
C LYS A 191 -2.96 -9.26 -13.80
N GLU A 192 -2.45 -9.73 -12.68
CA GLU A 192 -2.70 -11.08 -12.16
C GLU A 192 -3.06 -11.01 -10.67
N GLY A 193 -4.01 -11.82 -10.25
CA GLY A 193 -4.52 -11.86 -8.87
C GLY A 193 -5.78 -10.99 -8.67
N PRO A 194 -6.15 -10.70 -7.42
CA PRO A 194 -5.39 -11.03 -6.21
C PRO A 194 -5.45 -12.52 -5.86
N PHE A 195 -4.31 -13.06 -5.43
CA PHE A 195 -4.20 -14.41 -4.92
C PHE A 195 -4.01 -14.37 -3.41
N ARG A 196 -4.86 -15.05 -2.66
CA ARG A 196 -4.81 -15.07 -1.21
C ARG A 196 -4.68 -16.50 -0.70
N MET A 197 -3.90 -16.71 0.33
CA MET A 197 -3.83 -18.01 1.01
C MET A 197 -5.24 -18.47 1.40
N ALA A 198 -5.57 -19.74 1.17
CA ALA A 198 -6.88 -20.31 1.47
C ALA A 198 -7.20 -20.23 2.97
N THR A 199 -6.18 -20.42 3.81
CA THR A 199 -6.25 -20.29 5.26
C THR A 199 -5.08 -19.44 5.75
N PRO A 200 -5.33 -18.51 6.69
CA PRO A 200 -4.23 -17.81 7.35
C PRO A 200 -3.34 -18.79 8.11
N ARG A 201 -2.03 -18.51 8.16
CA ARG A 201 -1.07 -19.23 8.97
C ARG A 201 -1.14 -18.74 10.40
N THR A 202 -1.20 -19.66 11.37
CA THR A 202 -1.21 -19.30 12.79
C THR A 202 0.17 -19.44 13.45
N PHE A 203 0.45 -18.60 14.41
CA PHE A 203 1.64 -18.66 15.27
C PHE A 203 1.34 -17.98 16.60
N ARG A 204 2.27 -18.10 17.58
CA ARG A 204 2.13 -17.47 18.90
C ARG A 204 3.43 -16.78 19.28
N ARG A 205 3.31 -15.73 20.06
CA ARG A 205 4.41 -15.19 20.83
C ARG A 205 4.22 -15.62 22.27
N ALA A 206 5.22 -16.28 22.86
CA ALA A 206 5.19 -16.67 24.27
C ALA A 206 4.95 -15.43 25.16
N ALA A 207 4.19 -15.59 26.22
CA ALA A 207 4.03 -14.54 27.22
C ALA A 207 5.39 -14.23 27.87
N THR A 208 5.61 -12.96 28.18
CA THR A 208 6.75 -12.57 29.03
C THR A 208 6.47 -13.06 30.45
N PRO A 209 7.38 -13.80 31.11
CA PRO A 209 7.20 -14.26 32.45
C PRO A 209 7.05 -13.13 33.47
#